data_17c88ef758b7d99f0938666118934381
#
_entry.id   17c88ef758b7d99f0938666118934381
#
_cell.length_a   1.000
_cell.length_b   1.000
_cell.length_c   1.000
_cell.angle_alpha   90.00
_cell.angle_beta   90.00
_cell.angle_gamma   90.00
#
_symmetry.space_group_name_H-M   'P 1'
#
loop_
_entity.id
_entity.type
_entity.pdbx_description
1 polymer ?
#
loop_
_entity_poly.entity_id
_entity_poly.type
_entity_poly.pdbx_seq_one_letter_code
_entity_poly.pdbx_strand_id
1 'polypeptide(L)'
;MIRLTTKQRFPPFVRKVVRDFSQMTVGQEVVEETESVIVIKNLLDLTEIPFENTIKHMFVIAKTMHDDAVTALETRNMSLAEDVVKRDMDVDRLNWLIARQTNMIMQNASLLRKMRISTTLAMHYYIISWIIERIGDHAVRMAENTQPIIYLDLDKKILAAIKKASSLSMENFDRSIISFFNADMKDANRNIESIHSLEAICGEINNMVLKQDTLVAIHVGYIAESVRRAGEYSCDISETVINLLIEKENGPP
;
A
#
# COMPACT_ATOMS: atom_id res chain seq x y z
N MET A 1 -10.25 24.68 -2.33
CA MET A 1 -11.69 24.83 -2.09
C MET A 1 -12.45 24.32 -3.33
N ILE A 2 -13.40 23.42 -3.15
CA ILE A 2 -14.31 22.93 -4.20
C ILE A 2 -15.70 23.44 -3.85
N ARG A 3 -16.39 24.06 -4.80
CA ARG A 3 -17.77 24.55 -4.64
C ARG A 3 -18.64 23.90 -5.71
N LEU A 4 -19.61 23.10 -5.29
CA LEU A 4 -20.62 22.50 -6.15
C LEU A 4 -21.89 23.33 -6.06
N THR A 5 -22.51 23.64 -7.19
CA THR A 5 -23.76 24.40 -7.25
C THR A 5 -24.73 23.76 -8.21
N THR A 6 -26.02 23.82 -7.91
CA THR A 6 -27.09 23.36 -8.80
C THR A 6 -28.27 24.36 -8.81
N LYS A 7 -29.06 24.37 -9.86
CA LYS A 7 -30.31 25.15 -9.92
C LYS A 7 -31.49 24.47 -9.20
N GLN A 8 -31.33 23.19 -8.87
CA GLN A 8 -32.33 22.39 -8.18
C GLN A 8 -31.70 21.77 -6.92
N ARG A 9 -32.51 21.07 -6.12
CA ARG A 9 -32.01 20.32 -4.97
C ARG A 9 -31.04 19.21 -5.41
N PHE A 10 -29.90 19.08 -4.73
CA PHE A 10 -28.98 17.96 -4.97
C PHE A 10 -29.66 16.61 -4.74
N PRO A 11 -29.58 15.68 -5.69
CA PRO A 11 -30.03 14.32 -5.48
C PRO A 11 -29.25 13.62 -4.34
N PRO A 12 -29.86 12.65 -3.62
CA PRO A 12 -29.20 11.96 -2.51
C PRO A 12 -27.85 11.30 -2.88
N PHE A 13 -27.73 10.80 -4.11
CA PHE A 13 -26.48 10.17 -4.57
C PHE A 13 -25.31 11.16 -4.63
N VAL A 14 -25.54 12.44 -5.00
CA VAL A 14 -24.49 13.47 -5.02
C VAL A 14 -23.96 13.73 -3.62
N ARG A 15 -24.86 13.82 -2.64
CA ARG A 15 -24.47 13.99 -1.23
C ARG A 15 -23.68 12.78 -0.70
N LYS A 16 -24.04 11.57 -1.14
CA LYS A 16 -23.28 10.36 -0.82
C LYS A 16 -21.87 10.45 -1.40
N VAL A 17 -21.73 10.75 -2.70
CA VAL A 17 -20.41 10.87 -3.37
C VAL A 17 -19.53 11.93 -2.69
N VAL A 18 -20.12 13.06 -2.26
CA VAL A 18 -19.38 14.12 -1.55
C VAL A 18 -18.87 13.61 -0.18
N ARG A 19 -19.69 12.88 0.57
CA ARG A 19 -19.26 12.28 1.84
C ARG A 19 -18.18 11.23 1.63
N ASP A 20 -18.36 10.34 0.66
CA ASP A 20 -17.39 9.32 0.32
C ASP A 20 -16.04 9.98 -0.07
N PHE A 21 -16.06 11.03 -0.90
CA PHE A 21 -14.86 11.81 -1.24
C PHE A 21 -14.19 12.43 -0.02
N SER A 22 -14.95 13.05 0.89
CA SER A 22 -14.38 13.64 2.11
C SER A 22 -13.77 12.58 3.04
N GLN A 23 -14.37 11.39 3.11
CA GLN A 23 -13.82 10.27 3.88
C GLN A 23 -12.55 9.69 3.25
N MET A 24 -12.48 9.63 1.91
CA MET A 24 -11.31 9.13 1.18
C MET A 24 -10.13 10.11 1.16
N THR A 25 -10.33 11.38 1.51
CA THR A 25 -9.29 12.41 1.40
C THR A 25 -8.95 13.03 2.75
N VAL A 26 -7.69 12.90 3.17
CA VAL A 26 -7.23 13.45 4.46
C VAL A 26 -7.38 14.98 4.47
N GLY A 27 -8.12 15.49 5.46
CA GLY A 27 -8.30 16.92 5.70
C GLY A 27 -9.26 17.66 4.76
N GLN A 28 -9.99 16.96 3.91
CA GLN A 28 -11.06 17.56 3.11
C GLN A 28 -12.39 17.44 3.87
N GLU A 29 -13.00 18.58 4.19
CA GLU A 29 -14.23 18.62 4.96
C GLU A 29 -15.32 19.43 4.26
N VAL A 30 -16.58 18.98 4.38
CA VAL A 30 -17.74 19.72 3.95
C VAL A 30 -18.01 20.85 4.97
N VAL A 31 -17.75 22.08 4.57
CA VAL A 31 -17.93 23.27 5.44
C VAL A 31 -19.25 24.00 5.23
N GLU A 32 -19.92 23.73 4.13
CA GLU A 32 -21.24 24.29 3.82
C GLU A 32 -22.04 23.24 3.02
N GLU A 33 -23.25 22.95 3.46
CA GLU A 33 -24.19 22.08 2.76
C GLU A 33 -25.61 22.66 2.82
N THR A 34 -26.14 23.02 1.65
CA THR A 34 -27.52 23.49 1.47
C THR A 34 -28.23 22.61 0.45
N GLU A 35 -29.45 22.96 0.07
CA GLU A 35 -30.16 22.25 -0.99
C GLU A 35 -29.48 22.35 -2.37
N SER A 36 -28.78 23.48 -2.63
CA SER A 36 -28.22 23.81 -3.94
C SER A 36 -26.74 24.15 -3.95
N VAL A 37 -26.09 24.15 -2.79
CA VAL A 37 -24.65 24.46 -2.64
C VAL A 37 -24.00 23.47 -1.68
N ILE A 38 -22.84 22.93 -2.09
CA ILE A 38 -21.95 22.17 -1.22
C ILE A 38 -20.54 22.75 -1.37
N VAL A 39 -19.87 23.07 -0.27
CA VAL A 39 -18.50 23.59 -0.25
C VAL A 39 -17.61 22.66 0.53
N ILE A 40 -16.53 22.18 -0.13
CA ILE A 40 -15.49 21.36 0.47
C ILE A 40 -14.24 22.20 0.61
N LYS A 41 -13.64 22.20 1.78
CA LYS A 41 -12.36 22.89 2.04
C LYS A 41 -11.32 21.92 2.59
N ASN A 42 -10.06 22.18 2.24
CA ASN A 42 -8.94 21.57 2.96
C ASN A 42 -8.75 22.33 4.27
N LEU A 43 -8.85 21.64 5.40
CA LEU A 43 -8.67 22.21 6.74
C LEU A 43 -7.29 21.93 7.31
N LEU A 44 -6.48 21.06 6.69
CA LEU A 44 -5.14 20.75 7.13
C LEU A 44 -4.09 21.56 6.39
N ASP A 45 -3.08 22.05 7.10
CA ASP A 45 -1.84 22.49 6.49
C ASP A 45 -0.98 21.25 6.17
N LEU A 46 -1.04 20.82 4.92
CA LEU A 46 -0.32 19.64 4.45
C LEU A 46 1.20 19.78 4.55
N THR A 47 1.71 21.00 4.73
CA THR A 47 3.15 21.24 4.88
C THR A 47 3.68 20.90 6.27
N GLU A 48 2.78 20.68 7.23
CA GLU A 48 3.13 20.26 8.59
C GLU A 48 3.10 18.75 8.80
N ILE A 49 2.74 17.98 7.76
CA ILE A 49 2.73 16.52 7.80
C ILE A 49 3.99 16.03 7.07
N PRO A 50 5.00 15.47 7.78
CA PRO A 50 6.21 14.97 7.14
C PRO A 50 5.90 13.74 6.26
N PHE A 51 6.47 13.70 5.05
CA PHE A 51 6.38 12.54 4.15
C PHE A 51 6.85 11.24 4.83
N GLU A 52 7.94 11.35 5.57
CA GLU A 52 8.52 10.21 6.30
C GLU A 52 7.52 9.54 7.24
N ASN A 53 6.79 10.33 8.03
CA ASN A 53 5.81 9.80 8.97
C ASN A 53 4.65 9.10 8.23
N THR A 54 4.22 9.67 7.11
CA THR A 54 3.17 9.09 6.28
C THR A 54 3.61 7.76 5.67
N ILE A 55 4.83 7.69 5.13
CA ILE A 55 5.39 6.43 4.60
C ILE A 55 5.52 5.37 5.70
N LYS A 56 6.05 5.73 6.87
CA LYS A 56 6.15 4.79 8.00
C LYS A 56 4.79 4.26 8.43
N HIS A 57 3.77 5.12 8.42
CA HIS A 57 2.40 4.71 8.76
C HIS A 57 1.81 3.77 7.69
N MET A 58 1.93 4.10 6.40
CA MET A 58 1.52 3.23 5.29
C MET A 58 2.19 1.86 5.37
N PHE A 59 3.51 1.84 5.59
CA PHE A 59 4.28 0.62 5.74
C PHE A 59 3.73 -0.29 6.86
N VAL A 60 3.48 0.28 8.06
CA VAL A 60 2.93 -0.49 9.19
C VAL A 60 1.55 -1.06 8.86
N ILE A 61 0.66 -0.27 8.23
CA ILE A 61 -0.67 -0.75 7.86
C ILE A 61 -0.56 -1.86 6.81
N ALA A 62 0.15 -1.66 5.70
CA ALA A 62 0.25 -2.66 4.63
C ALA A 62 0.89 -3.96 5.13
N LYS A 63 1.94 -3.87 5.97
CA LYS A 63 2.58 -5.04 6.58
C LYS A 63 1.62 -5.80 7.49
N THR A 64 0.90 -5.11 8.38
CA THR A 64 -0.07 -5.76 9.27
C THR A 64 -1.24 -6.36 8.50
N MET A 65 -1.71 -5.72 7.41
CA MET A 65 -2.71 -6.29 6.50
C MET A 65 -2.24 -7.61 5.89
N HIS A 66 -0.98 -7.67 5.43
CA HIS A 66 -0.40 -8.88 4.87
C HIS A 66 -0.30 -10.01 5.91
N ASP A 67 0.22 -9.72 7.10
CA ASP A 67 0.35 -10.69 8.19
C ASP A 67 -1.02 -11.21 8.66
N ASP A 68 -2.02 -10.33 8.74
CA ASP A 68 -3.39 -10.68 9.12
C ASP A 68 -4.10 -11.50 8.04
N ALA A 69 -3.83 -11.27 6.75
CA ALA A 69 -4.38 -12.08 5.67
C ALA A 69 -3.90 -13.55 5.76
N VAL A 70 -2.62 -13.77 6.07
CA VAL A 70 -2.08 -15.12 6.31
C VAL A 70 -2.62 -15.72 7.60
N THR A 71 -2.72 -14.93 8.66
CA THR A 71 -3.28 -15.35 9.94
C THR A 71 -4.75 -15.74 9.80
N ALA A 72 -5.53 -15.00 9.01
CA ALA A 72 -6.93 -15.33 8.71
C ALA A 72 -7.06 -16.70 8.05
N LEU A 73 -6.18 -17.03 7.10
CA LEU A 73 -6.14 -18.36 6.47
C LEU A 73 -5.76 -19.45 7.49
N GLU A 74 -4.73 -19.23 8.29
CA GLU A 74 -4.23 -20.19 9.28
C GLU A 74 -5.28 -20.50 10.35
N THR A 75 -5.90 -19.45 10.90
CA THR A 75 -6.85 -19.56 12.03
C THR A 75 -8.30 -19.73 11.59
N ARG A 76 -8.57 -19.78 10.29
CA ARG A 76 -9.91 -19.84 9.69
C ARG A 76 -10.81 -18.69 10.18
N ASN A 77 -10.24 -17.48 10.29
CA ASN A 77 -10.94 -16.31 10.83
C ASN A 77 -11.50 -15.42 9.71
N MET A 78 -12.78 -15.60 9.36
CA MET A 78 -13.48 -14.81 8.34
C MET A 78 -13.48 -13.31 8.69
N SER A 79 -13.73 -12.97 9.95
CA SER A 79 -13.79 -11.56 10.38
C SER A 79 -12.46 -10.84 10.21
N LEU A 80 -11.33 -11.53 10.41
CA LEU A 80 -10.00 -10.97 10.19
C LEU A 80 -9.74 -10.73 8.69
N ALA A 81 -10.16 -11.67 7.83
CA ALA A 81 -10.07 -11.50 6.38
C ALA A 81 -10.91 -10.29 5.89
N GLU A 82 -12.13 -10.13 6.41
CA GLU A 82 -12.98 -8.96 6.10
C GLU A 82 -12.39 -7.65 6.61
N ASP A 83 -11.70 -7.66 7.74
CA ASP A 83 -11.04 -6.48 8.31
C ASP A 83 -9.88 -6.03 7.44
N VAL A 84 -9.06 -6.96 6.93
CA VAL A 84 -7.99 -6.65 5.97
C VAL A 84 -8.53 -5.89 4.75
N VAL A 85 -9.63 -6.38 4.16
CA VAL A 85 -10.27 -5.71 2.99
C VAL A 85 -10.73 -4.28 3.32
N LYS A 86 -11.19 -4.03 4.56
CA LYS A 86 -11.66 -2.68 4.95
C LYS A 86 -10.51 -1.71 5.21
N ARG A 87 -9.35 -2.21 5.69
CA ARG A 87 -8.16 -1.37 5.96
C ARG A 87 -7.44 -0.85 4.71
N ASP A 88 -7.76 -1.38 3.54
CA ASP A 88 -7.25 -0.89 2.26
C ASP A 88 -7.47 0.63 2.10
N MET A 89 -8.65 1.09 2.45
CA MET A 89 -9.00 2.52 2.40
C MET A 89 -8.05 3.40 3.24
N ASP A 90 -7.45 2.88 4.31
CA ASP A 90 -6.52 3.65 5.13
C ASP A 90 -5.18 3.84 4.42
N VAL A 91 -4.70 2.83 3.69
CA VAL A 91 -3.48 2.93 2.85
C VAL A 91 -3.73 3.88 1.69
N ASP A 92 -4.85 3.75 0.99
CA ASP A 92 -5.28 4.61 -0.11
C ASP A 92 -5.30 6.10 0.29
N ARG A 93 -5.91 6.40 1.43
CA ARG A 93 -6.00 7.78 1.95
C ARG A 93 -4.63 8.41 2.18
N LEU A 94 -3.67 7.63 2.68
CA LEU A 94 -2.30 8.10 2.90
C LEU A 94 -1.53 8.25 1.58
N ASN A 95 -1.74 7.35 0.61
CA ASN A 95 -1.19 7.50 -0.74
C ASN A 95 -1.69 8.78 -1.41
N TRP A 96 -3.00 9.06 -1.36
CA TRP A 96 -3.58 10.32 -1.85
C TRP A 96 -3.05 11.55 -1.14
N LEU A 97 -2.76 11.45 0.17
CA LEU A 97 -2.12 12.55 0.93
C LEU A 97 -0.74 12.89 0.35
N ILE A 98 0.12 11.88 0.14
CA ILE A 98 1.47 12.06 -0.44
C ILE A 98 1.37 12.61 -1.87
N ALA A 99 0.47 12.08 -2.70
CA ALA A 99 0.24 12.59 -4.05
C ALA A 99 -0.13 14.09 -4.06
N ARG A 100 -1.01 14.51 -3.15
CA ARG A 100 -1.40 15.92 -3.02
C ARG A 100 -0.24 16.80 -2.55
N GLN A 101 0.54 16.37 -1.56
CA GLN A 101 1.71 17.09 -1.07
C GLN A 101 2.74 17.27 -2.20
N THR A 102 3.03 16.19 -2.94
CA THR A 102 3.97 16.23 -4.07
C THR A 102 3.50 17.21 -5.14
N ASN A 103 2.22 17.14 -5.54
CA ASN A 103 1.66 18.08 -6.53
C ASN A 103 1.72 19.55 -6.05
N MET A 104 1.50 19.83 -4.77
CA MET A 104 1.61 21.18 -4.21
C MET A 104 3.06 21.69 -4.27
N ILE A 105 4.02 20.85 -3.94
CA ILE A 105 5.46 21.18 -4.00
C ILE A 105 5.89 21.47 -5.43
N MET A 106 5.46 20.66 -6.40
CA MET A 106 5.77 20.86 -7.82
C MET A 106 5.24 22.19 -8.37
N GLN A 107 4.13 22.70 -7.81
CA GLN A 107 3.53 23.97 -8.23
C GLN A 107 4.09 25.19 -7.48
N ASN A 108 4.76 24.99 -6.34
CA ASN A 108 5.19 26.11 -5.49
C ASN A 108 6.53 25.85 -4.79
N ALA A 109 7.59 26.38 -5.38
CA ALA A 109 8.96 26.22 -4.86
C ALA A 109 9.17 26.77 -3.43
N SER A 110 8.29 27.66 -2.92
CA SER A 110 8.41 28.13 -1.53
C SER A 110 8.09 27.03 -0.52
N LEU A 111 7.25 26.05 -0.90
CA LEU A 111 6.90 24.91 -0.06
C LEU A 111 8.07 23.95 0.15
N LEU A 112 8.95 23.80 -0.85
CA LEU A 112 10.17 23.00 -0.72
C LEU A 112 11.01 23.47 0.47
N ARG A 113 11.18 24.80 0.60
CA ARG A 113 11.93 25.40 1.71
C ARG A 113 11.22 25.22 3.05
N LYS A 114 9.88 25.42 3.08
CA LYS A 114 9.08 25.22 4.30
C LYS A 114 9.15 23.78 4.79
N MET A 115 9.02 22.81 3.88
CA MET A 115 9.04 21.40 4.20
C MET A 115 10.46 20.80 4.31
N ARG A 116 11.50 21.59 3.98
CA ARG A 116 12.92 21.17 3.98
C ARG A 116 13.17 19.89 3.17
N ILE A 117 12.57 19.81 1.99
CA ILE A 117 12.66 18.65 1.10
C ILE A 117 13.06 19.10 -0.31
N SER A 118 13.79 18.26 -1.05
CA SER A 118 14.05 18.47 -2.48
C SER A 118 12.89 17.94 -3.32
N THR A 119 12.74 18.45 -4.55
CA THR A 119 11.77 17.93 -5.51
C THR A 119 12.01 16.44 -5.79
N THR A 120 13.26 16.06 -6.00
CA THR A 120 13.68 14.67 -6.22
C THR A 120 13.22 13.77 -5.07
N LEU A 121 13.51 14.15 -3.83
CA LEU A 121 13.11 13.33 -2.67
C LEU A 121 11.57 13.25 -2.52
N ALA A 122 10.84 14.33 -2.81
CA ALA A 122 9.38 14.32 -2.79
C ALA A 122 8.81 13.34 -3.83
N MET A 123 9.41 13.28 -5.03
CA MET A 123 9.04 12.31 -6.07
C MET A 123 9.32 10.87 -5.64
N HIS A 124 10.45 10.61 -4.98
CA HIS A 124 10.75 9.27 -4.48
C HIS A 124 9.78 8.85 -3.37
N TYR A 125 9.39 9.75 -2.46
CA TYR A 125 8.31 9.48 -1.50
C TYR A 125 6.99 9.11 -2.21
N TYR A 126 6.66 9.81 -3.29
CA TYR A 126 5.45 9.52 -4.06
C TYR A 126 5.52 8.14 -4.73
N ILE A 127 6.65 7.79 -5.36
CA ILE A 127 6.85 6.47 -5.99
C ILE A 127 6.73 5.37 -4.92
N ILE A 128 7.41 5.52 -3.78
CA ILE A 128 7.37 4.53 -2.70
C ILE A 128 5.96 4.39 -2.12
N SER A 129 5.21 5.50 -1.94
CA SER A 129 3.83 5.42 -1.44
C SER A 129 2.93 4.60 -2.36
N TRP A 130 3.09 4.77 -3.67
CA TRP A 130 2.36 4.00 -4.67
C TRP A 130 2.72 2.52 -4.67
N ILE A 131 4.01 2.18 -4.45
CA ILE A 131 4.45 0.79 -4.33
C ILE A 131 3.90 0.16 -3.04
N ILE A 132 3.89 0.89 -1.91
CA ILE A 132 3.32 0.39 -0.64
C ILE A 132 1.82 0.13 -0.78
N GLU A 133 1.08 1.00 -1.48
CA GLU A 133 -0.34 0.79 -1.75
C GLU A 133 -0.55 -0.51 -2.53
N ARG A 134 0.26 -0.80 -3.55
CA ARG A 134 0.19 -2.08 -4.28
C ARG A 134 0.48 -3.29 -3.41
N ILE A 135 1.36 -3.18 -2.41
CA ILE A 135 1.57 -4.25 -1.42
C ILE A 135 0.30 -4.43 -0.57
N GLY A 136 -0.37 -3.34 -0.20
CA GLY A 136 -1.69 -3.36 0.46
C GLY A 136 -2.76 -4.04 -0.39
N ASP A 137 -2.89 -3.68 -1.67
CA ASP A 137 -3.78 -4.33 -2.64
C ASP A 137 -3.58 -5.86 -2.68
N HIS A 138 -2.32 -6.31 -2.62
CA HIS A 138 -2.04 -7.75 -2.60
C HIS A 138 -2.41 -8.41 -1.28
N ALA A 139 -2.34 -7.72 -0.14
CA ALA A 139 -2.88 -8.21 1.12
C ALA A 139 -4.41 -8.36 1.06
N VAL A 140 -5.11 -7.40 0.44
CA VAL A 140 -6.56 -7.50 0.15
C VAL A 140 -6.86 -8.72 -0.70
N ARG A 141 -6.13 -8.92 -1.81
CA ARG A 141 -6.31 -10.10 -2.68
C ARG A 141 -6.08 -11.41 -1.95
N MET A 142 -5.10 -11.48 -1.04
CA MET A 142 -4.89 -12.65 -0.19
C MET A 142 -6.10 -12.90 0.70
N ALA A 143 -6.63 -11.87 1.36
CA ALA A 143 -7.80 -11.97 2.22
C ALA A 143 -9.06 -12.38 1.44
N GLU A 144 -9.31 -11.79 0.28
CA GLU A 144 -10.43 -12.14 -0.61
C GLU A 144 -10.36 -13.59 -1.10
N ASN A 145 -9.14 -14.08 -1.43
CA ASN A 145 -8.95 -15.47 -1.86
C ASN A 145 -8.94 -16.46 -0.69
N THR A 146 -8.74 -15.99 0.53
CA THR A 146 -8.90 -16.80 1.74
C THR A 146 -10.37 -17.10 2.03
N GLN A 147 -11.27 -16.15 1.85
CA GLN A 147 -12.70 -16.28 2.22
C GLN A 147 -13.39 -17.51 1.59
N PRO A 148 -13.27 -17.82 0.28
CA PRO A 148 -13.96 -18.97 -0.33
C PRO A 148 -13.45 -20.32 0.16
N ILE A 149 -12.23 -20.41 0.66
CA ILE A 149 -11.57 -21.66 1.07
C ILE A 149 -11.39 -21.78 2.59
N ILE A 150 -11.83 -20.79 3.36
CA ILE A 150 -11.51 -20.64 4.78
C ILE A 150 -11.98 -21.84 5.64
N TYR A 151 -13.06 -22.50 5.25
CA TYR A 151 -13.60 -23.68 5.92
C TYR A 151 -13.25 -25.01 5.25
N LEU A 152 -12.47 -24.96 4.16
CA LEU A 152 -11.99 -26.16 3.49
C LEU A 152 -10.71 -26.67 4.15
N ASP A 153 -10.44 -27.98 3.99
CA ASP A 153 -9.20 -28.55 4.49
C ASP A 153 -8.03 -28.22 3.56
N LEU A 154 -7.09 -27.45 4.10
CA LEU A 154 -5.84 -27.13 3.43
C LEU A 154 -4.72 -28.02 3.97
N ASP A 155 -3.92 -28.60 3.07
CA ASP A 155 -2.75 -29.38 3.46
C ASP A 155 -1.81 -28.54 4.32
N LYS A 156 -1.42 -29.09 5.48
CA LYS A 156 -0.50 -28.40 6.42
C LYS A 156 0.84 -28.02 5.81
N LYS A 157 1.31 -28.78 4.80
CA LYS A 157 2.56 -28.46 4.09
C LYS A 157 2.39 -27.23 3.21
N ILE A 158 1.25 -27.08 2.55
CA ILE A 158 0.92 -25.90 1.75
C ILE A 158 0.83 -24.67 2.66
N LEU A 159 0.10 -24.75 3.77
CA LEU A 159 0.01 -23.66 4.74
C LEU A 159 1.37 -23.26 5.30
N ALA A 160 2.22 -24.23 5.65
CA ALA A 160 3.58 -23.97 6.13
C ALA A 160 4.44 -23.28 5.06
N ALA A 161 4.31 -23.66 3.79
CA ALA A 161 5.02 -23.04 2.68
C ALA A 161 4.54 -21.59 2.44
N ILE A 162 3.21 -21.34 2.49
CA ILE A 162 2.65 -19.98 2.41
C ILE A 162 3.20 -19.10 3.52
N LYS A 163 3.21 -19.57 4.76
CA LYS A 163 3.76 -18.82 5.91
C LYS A 163 5.24 -18.51 5.72
N LYS A 164 6.03 -19.46 5.22
CA LYS A 164 7.45 -19.25 4.94
C LYS A 164 7.66 -18.22 3.83
N ALA A 165 6.91 -18.30 2.74
CA ALA A 165 6.96 -17.33 1.65
C ALA A 165 6.55 -15.93 2.14
N SER A 166 5.46 -15.82 2.91
CA SER A 166 4.98 -14.58 3.51
C SER A 166 6.03 -13.93 4.43
N SER A 167 6.64 -14.71 5.33
CA SER A 167 7.72 -14.21 6.20
C SER A 167 8.86 -13.62 5.38
N LEU A 168 9.31 -14.31 4.34
CA LEU A 168 10.39 -13.82 3.48
C LEU A 168 9.97 -12.57 2.69
N SER A 169 8.74 -12.51 2.19
CA SER A 169 8.20 -11.33 1.51
C SER A 169 8.18 -10.11 2.44
N MET A 170 7.76 -10.29 3.69
CA MET A 170 7.72 -9.19 4.68
C MET A 170 9.11 -8.80 5.19
N GLU A 171 10.07 -9.75 5.26
CA GLU A 171 11.48 -9.42 5.49
C GLU A 171 12.05 -8.54 4.37
N ASN A 172 11.72 -8.82 3.11
CA ASN A 172 12.11 -8.00 1.98
C ASN A 172 11.48 -6.61 2.07
N PHE A 173 10.23 -6.51 2.47
CA PHE A 173 9.55 -5.24 2.67
C PHE A 173 10.19 -4.43 3.81
N ASP A 174 10.47 -5.04 4.96
CA ASP A 174 11.20 -4.41 6.07
C ASP A 174 12.54 -3.82 5.59
N ARG A 175 13.36 -4.64 4.89
CA ARG A 175 14.67 -4.21 4.40
C ARG A 175 14.58 -3.06 3.41
N SER A 176 13.63 -3.10 2.49
CA SER A 176 13.46 -2.04 1.50
C SER A 176 13.16 -0.69 2.15
N ILE A 177 12.30 -0.65 3.16
CA ILE A 177 11.95 0.56 3.90
C ILE A 177 13.11 1.03 4.79
N ILE A 178 13.80 0.10 5.46
CA ILE A 178 14.98 0.42 6.27
C ILE A 178 16.11 0.99 5.40
N SER A 179 16.41 0.37 4.25
CA SER A 179 17.45 0.87 3.34
C SER A 179 17.11 2.24 2.75
N PHE A 180 15.82 2.53 2.52
CA PHE A 180 15.38 3.86 2.09
C PHE A 180 15.70 4.94 3.15
N PHE A 181 15.29 4.72 4.40
CA PHE A 181 15.51 5.72 5.46
C PHE A 181 16.98 5.85 5.88
N ASN A 182 17.75 4.77 5.80
CA ASN A 182 19.17 4.77 6.13
C ASN A 182 20.08 5.14 4.95
N ALA A 183 19.51 5.32 3.74
CA ALA A 183 20.27 5.54 2.50
C ALA A 183 21.33 4.44 2.26
N ASP A 184 20.94 3.17 2.48
CA ASP A 184 21.85 2.02 2.40
C ASP A 184 21.70 1.29 1.06
N MET A 185 22.53 1.69 0.07
CA MET A 185 22.59 1.07 -1.26
C MET A 185 22.98 -0.41 -1.18
N LYS A 186 23.85 -0.79 -0.25
CA LYS A 186 24.35 -2.18 -0.16
C LYS A 186 23.25 -3.11 0.32
N ASP A 187 22.45 -2.67 1.30
CA ASP A 187 21.33 -3.46 1.79
C ASP A 187 20.18 -3.52 0.76
N ALA A 188 19.94 -2.43 0.02
CA ALA A 188 19.02 -2.40 -1.09
C ALA A 188 19.37 -3.42 -2.19
N ASN A 189 20.65 -3.50 -2.61
CA ASN A 189 21.11 -4.51 -3.58
C ASN A 189 20.91 -5.95 -3.07
N ARG A 190 21.26 -6.22 -1.79
CA ARG A 190 21.04 -7.54 -1.19
C ARG A 190 19.57 -7.94 -1.16
N ASN A 191 18.68 -6.97 -0.93
CA ASN A 191 17.25 -7.20 -0.92
C ASN A 191 16.76 -7.65 -2.29
N ILE A 192 17.21 -7.00 -3.37
CA ILE A 192 16.89 -7.37 -4.75
C ILE A 192 17.36 -8.81 -5.06
N GLU A 193 18.58 -9.17 -4.67
CA GLU A 193 19.11 -10.52 -4.89
C GLU A 193 18.31 -11.61 -4.14
N SER A 194 17.68 -11.28 -3.03
CA SER A 194 16.94 -12.23 -2.19
C SER A 194 15.63 -12.74 -2.79
N ILE A 195 15.09 -12.08 -3.84
CA ILE A 195 13.80 -12.39 -4.46
C ILE A 195 13.73 -13.83 -5.01
N HIS A 196 14.83 -14.35 -5.54
CA HIS A 196 14.86 -15.70 -6.12
C HIS A 196 14.50 -16.81 -5.13
N SER A 197 14.78 -16.60 -3.84
CA SER A 197 14.39 -17.55 -2.79
C SER A 197 12.89 -17.56 -2.57
N LEU A 198 12.24 -16.40 -2.65
CA LEU A 198 10.79 -16.27 -2.56
C LEU A 198 10.09 -16.89 -3.77
N GLU A 199 10.59 -16.61 -4.97
CA GLU A 199 10.07 -17.17 -6.23
C GLU A 199 10.10 -18.69 -6.22
N ALA A 200 11.20 -19.29 -5.74
CA ALA A 200 11.33 -20.74 -5.62
C ALA A 200 10.27 -21.33 -4.69
N ILE A 201 10.04 -20.75 -3.50
CA ILE A 201 9.02 -21.22 -2.55
C ILE A 201 7.61 -21.07 -3.14
N CYS A 202 7.30 -19.96 -3.80
CA CYS A 202 6.00 -19.75 -4.46
C CYS A 202 5.79 -20.76 -5.60
N GLY A 203 6.83 -21.10 -6.35
CA GLY A 203 6.81 -22.18 -7.35
C GLY A 203 6.52 -23.56 -6.73
N GLU A 204 7.10 -23.88 -5.57
CA GLU A 204 6.81 -25.09 -4.82
C GLU A 204 5.34 -25.13 -4.36
N ILE A 205 4.79 -24.02 -3.86
CA ILE A 205 3.37 -23.93 -3.48
C ILE A 205 2.49 -24.26 -4.70
N ASN A 206 2.76 -23.62 -5.84
CA ASN A 206 1.99 -23.87 -7.07
C ASN A 206 2.04 -25.34 -7.52
N ASN A 207 3.16 -26.02 -7.37
CA ASN A 207 3.27 -27.44 -7.66
C ASN A 207 2.50 -28.32 -6.65
N MET A 208 2.48 -27.97 -5.37
CA MET A 208 1.73 -28.68 -4.35
C MET A 208 0.22 -28.57 -4.53
N VAL A 209 -0.28 -27.40 -4.91
CA VAL A 209 -1.73 -27.16 -5.07
C VAL A 209 -2.36 -27.88 -6.25
N LEU A 210 -1.59 -28.30 -7.25
CA LEU A 210 -2.09 -29.12 -8.38
C LEU A 210 -2.70 -30.46 -7.95
N LYS A 211 -2.42 -30.90 -6.72
CA LYS A 211 -2.96 -32.17 -6.15
C LYS A 211 -4.17 -31.92 -5.24
N GLN A 212 -4.60 -30.69 -5.08
CA GLN A 212 -5.72 -30.29 -4.24
C GLN A 212 -7.02 -30.21 -5.05
N ASP A 213 -8.14 -30.02 -4.35
CA ASP A 213 -9.40 -29.66 -4.99
C ASP A 213 -9.23 -28.38 -5.85
N THR A 214 -9.92 -28.34 -6.98
CA THR A 214 -9.79 -27.25 -7.96
C THR A 214 -10.03 -25.88 -7.34
N LEU A 215 -11.03 -25.76 -6.44
CA LEU A 215 -11.33 -24.50 -5.77
C LEU A 215 -10.17 -24.07 -4.88
N VAL A 216 -9.64 -24.98 -4.06
CA VAL A 216 -8.47 -24.74 -3.21
C VAL A 216 -7.26 -24.36 -4.06
N ALA A 217 -7.00 -25.09 -5.15
CA ALA A 217 -5.86 -24.86 -6.03
C ALA A 217 -5.88 -23.44 -6.64
N ILE A 218 -7.04 -22.99 -7.11
CA ILE A 218 -7.20 -21.64 -7.70
C ILE A 218 -6.90 -20.56 -6.65
N HIS A 219 -7.57 -20.62 -5.50
CA HIS A 219 -7.44 -19.56 -4.48
C HIS A 219 -6.07 -19.54 -3.81
N VAL A 220 -5.49 -20.70 -3.51
CA VAL A 220 -4.11 -20.78 -2.99
C VAL A 220 -3.11 -20.29 -4.03
N GLY A 221 -3.33 -20.55 -5.31
CA GLY A 221 -2.51 -20.01 -6.40
C GLY A 221 -2.51 -18.48 -6.40
N TYR A 222 -3.67 -17.84 -6.24
CA TYR A 222 -3.77 -16.38 -6.11
C TYR A 222 -3.12 -15.84 -4.83
N ILE A 223 -3.21 -16.56 -3.70
CA ILE A 223 -2.53 -16.19 -2.46
C ILE A 223 -1.01 -16.25 -2.66
N ALA A 224 -0.48 -17.33 -3.21
CA ALA A 224 0.96 -17.48 -3.48
C ALA A 224 1.48 -16.41 -4.44
N GLU A 225 0.71 -16.08 -5.50
CA GLU A 225 1.03 -15.00 -6.42
C GLU A 225 1.05 -13.64 -5.72
N SER A 226 0.09 -13.37 -4.83
CA SER A 226 0.04 -12.10 -4.08
C SER A 226 1.22 -11.96 -3.11
N VAL A 227 1.64 -13.04 -2.44
CA VAL A 227 2.85 -13.07 -1.60
C VAL A 227 4.10 -12.79 -2.44
N ARG A 228 4.22 -13.43 -3.62
CA ARG A 228 5.32 -13.21 -4.55
C ARG A 228 5.38 -11.75 -5.00
N ARG A 229 4.24 -11.18 -5.40
CA ARG A 229 4.15 -9.77 -5.84
C ARG A 229 4.51 -8.77 -4.76
N ALA A 230 4.12 -9.00 -3.51
CA ALA A 230 4.53 -8.14 -2.40
C ALA A 230 6.06 -8.13 -2.23
N GLY A 231 6.74 -9.26 -2.41
CA GLY A 231 8.19 -9.34 -2.42
C GLY A 231 8.82 -8.61 -3.61
N GLU A 232 8.29 -8.77 -4.83
CA GLU A 232 8.76 -8.06 -6.02
C GLU A 232 8.63 -6.54 -5.87
N TYR A 233 7.49 -6.04 -5.39
CA TYR A 233 7.31 -4.62 -5.08
C TYR A 233 8.27 -4.11 -4.00
N SER A 234 8.65 -4.96 -3.06
CA SER A 234 9.70 -4.62 -2.09
C SER A 234 11.09 -4.44 -2.76
N CYS A 235 11.36 -5.20 -3.83
CA CYS A 235 12.55 -4.98 -4.67
C CYS A 235 12.45 -3.67 -5.45
N ASP A 236 11.27 -3.31 -6.00
CA ASP A 236 11.06 -2.03 -6.69
C ASP A 236 11.33 -0.83 -5.76
N ILE A 237 10.97 -0.94 -4.46
CA ILE A 237 11.38 0.07 -3.46
C ILE A 237 12.90 0.12 -3.34
N SER A 238 13.59 -1.03 -3.27
CA SER A 238 15.04 -1.08 -3.18
C SER A 238 15.73 -0.50 -4.42
N GLU A 239 15.22 -0.74 -5.62
CA GLU A 239 15.69 -0.09 -6.85
C GLU A 239 15.49 1.43 -6.81
N THR A 240 14.35 1.88 -6.26
CA THR A 240 14.07 3.31 -6.06
C THR A 240 15.09 3.94 -5.10
N VAL A 241 15.54 3.21 -4.06
CA VAL A 241 16.60 3.67 -3.15
C VAL A 241 17.92 3.86 -3.88
N ILE A 242 18.32 2.87 -4.70
CA ILE A 242 19.56 2.93 -5.48
C ILE A 242 19.53 4.13 -6.43
N ASN A 243 18.43 4.33 -7.16
CA ASN A 243 18.26 5.44 -8.08
C ASN A 243 18.38 6.80 -7.35
N LEU A 244 17.72 6.96 -6.19
CA LEU A 244 17.81 8.17 -5.37
C LEU A 244 19.24 8.48 -4.94
N LEU A 245 20.03 7.46 -4.58
CA LEU A 245 21.41 7.65 -4.10
C LEU A 245 22.34 8.01 -5.26
N ILE A 246 22.19 7.36 -6.42
CA ILE A 246 22.95 7.71 -7.63
C ILE A 246 22.64 9.14 -8.09
N GLU A 247 21.37 9.56 -8.04
CA GLU A 247 20.98 10.93 -8.38
C GLU A 247 21.62 11.97 -7.44
N LYS A 248 21.72 11.64 -6.13
CA LYS A 248 22.38 12.52 -5.15
C LYS A 248 23.90 12.64 -5.38
N GLU A 249 24.56 11.58 -5.83
CA GLU A 249 26.01 11.60 -6.12
C GLU A 249 26.32 12.37 -7.42
N ASN A 250 25.45 12.32 -8.42
CA ASN A 250 25.64 12.92 -9.73
C ASN A 250 24.94 14.29 -9.90
N GLY A 251 24.19 14.75 -8.89
CA GLY A 251 23.49 16.04 -8.91
C GLY A 251 24.46 17.22 -8.83
N PRO A 252 24.06 18.41 -9.29
CA PRO A 252 24.88 19.61 -9.13
C PRO A 252 25.12 19.90 -7.63
N PRO A 253 26.33 20.39 -7.30
CA PRO A 253 26.71 20.69 -5.91
C PRO A 253 25.83 21.78 -5.27
#